data_4b968e4af64bfc506049534efa391563
#
_entry.id   4b968e4af64bfc506049534efa391563
#
_cell.length_a   1.000
_cell.length_b   1.000
_cell.length_c   1.000
_cell.angle_alpha   90.00
_cell.angle_beta   90.00
_cell.angle_gamma   90.00
#
_symmetry.space_group_name_H-M   'P 1'
#
loop_
_entity.id
_entity.type
_entity.pdbx_description
1 polymer ?
#
loop_
_entity_poly.entity_id
_entity_poly.type
_entity_poly.pdbx_seq_one_letter_code
_entity_poly.pdbx_strand_id
1 'polypeptide(L)'
;NGDENDCAAASLRRLFAAMDKKIEENGQQLLLHDIELPLAHVLSSMEQTGFAVDRDGIAEFGKQLGERIAEIEQEIYALVGYEFNLNSPKQLGEALFEKLKLPARKKTKSGYSTDAQVLESLENKHPAVRDILEYRTLSKLRSTYCDGLLKVIGEDGRIRSTLNQTETRTGRISSTEPNLQNIPVRSPLGREMRKFFVARDGYVLVDADYSQIELRVLAHISGDQNMIKAFNDNTDIHTVTASEVFDM
;
A
#
# COMPACT_ATOMS: atom_id res chain seq x y z
N ASN A 1 -2.37 37.15 -22.82
CA ASN A 1 -2.87 35.85 -22.33
C ASN A 1 -3.37 34.92 -23.45
N GLY A 2 -3.70 35.44 -24.65
CA GLY A 2 -4.09 34.63 -25.80
C GLY A 2 -2.89 33.90 -26.46
N ASP A 3 -1.77 34.58 -26.58
CA ASP A 3 -0.58 34.08 -27.29
C ASP A 3 0.09 32.86 -26.65
N GLU A 4 0.06 32.70 -25.31
CA GLU A 4 0.64 31.53 -24.62
C GLU A 4 -0.18 30.25 -24.82
N ASN A 5 -1.51 30.38 -24.81
CA ASN A 5 -2.41 29.25 -25.05
C ASN A 5 -2.38 28.78 -26.51
N ASP A 6 -2.28 29.73 -27.47
CA ASP A 6 -2.15 29.43 -28.89
C ASP A 6 -0.82 28.75 -29.21
N CYS A 7 0.26 29.19 -28.58
CA CYS A 7 1.58 28.50 -28.66
C CYS A 7 1.54 27.10 -28.06
N ALA A 8 0.84 26.88 -26.95
CA ALA A 8 0.70 25.57 -26.33
C ALA A 8 -0.07 24.60 -27.23
N ALA A 9 -1.21 25.03 -27.80
CA ALA A 9 -2.01 24.20 -28.70
C ALA A 9 -1.25 23.83 -30.00
N ALA A 10 -0.51 24.78 -30.58
CA ALA A 10 0.33 24.51 -31.74
C ALA A 10 1.48 23.57 -31.45
N SER A 11 2.03 23.63 -30.22
CA SER A 11 3.10 22.75 -29.76
C SER A 11 2.61 21.32 -29.53
N LEU A 12 1.36 21.14 -29.07
CA LEU A 12 0.76 19.80 -28.86
C LEU A 12 0.74 18.97 -30.14
N ARG A 13 0.41 19.54 -31.30
CA ARG A 13 0.40 18.80 -32.56
C ARG A 13 1.80 18.29 -32.95
N ARG A 14 2.84 19.13 -32.75
CA ARG A 14 4.22 18.74 -33.04
C ARG A 14 4.70 17.67 -32.06
N LEU A 15 4.37 17.82 -30.78
CA LEU A 15 4.70 16.86 -29.76
C LEU A 15 4.04 15.52 -30.05
N PHE A 16 2.73 15.51 -30.35
CA PHE A 16 1.98 14.30 -30.70
C PHE A 16 2.64 13.57 -31.90
N ALA A 17 2.93 14.26 -32.99
CA ALA A 17 3.57 13.65 -34.15
C ALA A 17 4.98 13.08 -33.84
N ALA A 18 5.74 13.76 -32.98
CA ALA A 18 7.07 13.28 -32.57
C ALA A 18 6.97 12.06 -31.64
N MET A 19 5.99 12.02 -30.76
CA MET A 19 5.74 10.89 -29.85
C MET A 19 5.21 9.68 -30.62
N ASP A 20 4.27 9.89 -31.54
CA ASP A 20 3.70 8.84 -32.39
C ASP A 20 4.79 8.13 -33.20
N LYS A 21 5.66 8.92 -33.86
CA LYS A 21 6.83 8.37 -34.54
C LYS A 21 7.73 7.55 -33.62
N LYS A 22 7.97 8.03 -32.41
CA LYS A 22 8.83 7.33 -31.44
C LYS A 22 8.19 6.03 -30.92
N ILE A 23 6.87 6.01 -30.77
CA ILE A 23 6.10 4.80 -30.43
C ILE A 23 6.22 3.78 -31.54
N GLU A 24 6.12 4.20 -32.80
CA GLU A 24 6.32 3.36 -33.97
C GLU A 24 7.75 2.78 -34.03
N GLU A 25 8.77 3.65 -33.89
CA GLU A 25 10.18 3.26 -33.85
C GLU A 25 10.50 2.23 -32.76
N ASN A 26 9.80 2.31 -31.62
CA ASN A 26 9.94 1.37 -30.51
C ASN A 26 9.06 0.12 -30.63
N GLY A 27 8.23 -0.01 -31.65
CA GLY A 27 7.30 -1.14 -31.85
C GLY A 27 6.18 -1.19 -30.80
N GLN A 28 5.78 -0.03 -30.25
CA GLN A 28 4.81 0.08 -29.13
C GLN A 28 3.38 0.46 -29.59
N GLN A 29 3.12 0.50 -30.88
CA GLN A 29 1.80 0.88 -31.42
C GLN A 29 0.67 -0.02 -30.91
N LEU A 30 0.86 -1.34 -30.95
CA LEU A 30 -0.11 -2.31 -30.46
C LEU A 30 -0.36 -2.13 -28.95
N LEU A 31 0.70 -1.93 -28.16
CA LEU A 31 0.58 -1.65 -26.74
C LEU A 31 -0.29 -0.40 -26.51
N LEU A 32 0.01 0.70 -27.21
CA LEU A 32 -0.72 1.95 -27.03
C LEU A 32 -2.18 1.84 -27.45
N HIS A 33 -2.44 1.36 -28.67
CA HIS A 33 -3.77 1.43 -29.28
C HIS A 33 -4.71 0.30 -28.81
N ASP A 34 -4.19 -0.90 -28.59
CA ASP A 34 -5.01 -2.08 -28.26
C ASP A 34 -5.11 -2.31 -26.74
N ILE A 35 -4.20 -1.75 -25.96
CA ILE A 35 -4.17 -1.96 -24.50
C ILE A 35 -4.32 -0.64 -23.74
N GLU A 36 -3.38 0.30 -23.86
CA GLU A 36 -3.30 1.46 -22.97
C GLU A 36 -4.47 2.47 -23.16
N LEU A 37 -4.80 2.80 -24.41
CA LEU A 37 -5.90 3.71 -24.69
C LEU A 37 -7.28 3.14 -24.34
N PRO A 38 -7.62 1.87 -24.68
CA PRO A 38 -8.85 1.26 -24.19
C PRO A 38 -8.90 1.14 -22.66
N LEU A 39 -7.78 0.81 -22.00
CA LEU A 39 -7.70 0.70 -20.55
C LEU A 39 -7.95 2.07 -19.89
N ALA A 40 -7.48 3.18 -20.45
CA ALA A 40 -7.71 4.53 -19.92
C ALA A 40 -9.20 4.84 -19.74
N HIS A 41 -10.06 4.41 -20.66
CA HIS A 41 -11.52 4.55 -20.54
C HIS A 41 -12.09 3.72 -19.38
N VAL A 42 -11.59 2.49 -19.21
CA VAL A 42 -12.02 1.62 -18.11
C VAL A 42 -11.61 2.24 -16.77
N LEU A 43 -10.35 2.67 -16.63
CA LEU A 43 -9.85 3.30 -15.41
C LEU A 43 -10.61 4.59 -15.09
N SER A 44 -10.87 5.44 -16.08
CA SER A 44 -11.70 6.64 -15.88
C SER A 44 -13.10 6.30 -15.36
N SER A 45 -13.74 5.24 -15.88
CA SER A 45 -15.03 4.78 -15.38
C SER A 45 -14.95 4.25 -13.94
N MET A 46 -13.87 3.56 -13.58
CA MET A 46 -13.61 3.08 -12.22
C MET A 46 -13.42 4.27 -11.25
N GLU A 47 -12.63 5.26 -11.64
CA GLU A 47 -12.39 6.48 -10.87
C GLU A 47 -13.70 7.26 -10.64
N GLN A 48 -14.52 7.42 -11.65
CA GLN A 48 -15.83 8.09 -11.53
C GLN A 48 -16.79 7.30 -10.63
N THR A 49 -16.80 5.99 -10.74
CA THR A 49 -17.66 5.13 -9.93
C THR A 49 -17.22 5.12 -8.47
N GLY A 50 -15.94 4.94 -8.17
CA GLY A 50 -15.40 4.82 -6.83
C GLY A 50 -15.97 3.64 -6.04
N PHE A 51 -15.60 3.54 -4.77
CA PHE A 51 -16.06 2.51 -3.84
C PHE A 51 -16.97 3.10 -2.77
N ALA A 52 -18.13 2.50 -2.54
CA ALA A 52 -18.98 2.85 -1.40
C ALA A 52 -18.32 2.39 -0.10
N VAL A 53 -18.44 3.20 0.95
CA VAL A 53 -17.84 2.91 2.25
C VAL A 53 -18.82 3.21 3.38
N ASP A 54 -18.71 2.43 4.46
CA ASP A 54 -19.37 2.69 5.72
C ASP A 54 -18.59 3.77 6.50
N ARG A 55 -19.00 5.03 6.31
CA ARG A 55 -18.38 6.18 6.95
C ARG A 55 -18.44 6.12 8.48
N ASP A 56 -19.57 5.72 9.01
CA ASP A 56 -19.80 5.68 10.46
C ASP A 56 -19.00 4.55 11.10
N GLY A 57 -18.91 3.40 10.43
CA GLY A 57 -18.05 2.30 10.84
C GLY A 57 -16.57 2.69 10.84
N ILE A 58 -16.07 3.41 9.83
CA ILE A 58 -14.70 3.91 9.82
C ILE A 58 -14.44 4.90 10.96
N ALA A 59 -15.40 5.80 11.24
CA ALA A 59 -15.26 6.78 12.31
C ALA A 59 -15.23 6.12 13.69
N GLU A 60 -16.12 5.16 13.94
CA GLU A 60 -16.16 4.41 15.21
C GLU A 60 -14.90 3.57 15.41
N PHE A 61 -14.43 2.89 14.35
CA PHE A 61 -13.17 2.15 14.40
C PHE A 61 -11.98 3.07 14.69
N GLY A 62 -11.93 4.24 14.06
CA GLY A 62 -10.91 5.25 14.33
C GLY A 62 -10.91 5.74 15.78
N LYS A 63 -12.10 5.85 16.40
CA LYS A 63 -12.25 6.18 17.82
C LYS A 63 -11.69 5.07 18.71
N GLN A 64 -12.08 3.82 18.48
CA GLN A 64 -11.58 2.66 19.23
C GLN A 64 -10.05 2.54 19.14
N LEU A 65 -9.47 2.73 17.96
CA LEU A 65 -8.02 2.80 17.80
C LEU A 65 -7.41 3.94 18.60
N GLY A 66 -8.08 5.10 18.65
CA GLY A 66 -7.62 6.26 19.42
C GLY A 66 -7.60 6.01 20.92
N GLU A 67 -8.61 5.34 21.45
CA GLU A 67 -8.68 4.93 22.87
C GLU A 67 -7.52 3.98 23.22
N ARG A 68 -7.31 2.94 22.39
CA ARG A 68 -6.20 2.00 22.60
C ARG A 68 -4.82 2.65 22.47
N ILE A 69 -4.64 3.57 21.51
CA ILE A 69 -3.41 4.36 21.34
C ILE A 69 -3.10 5.16 22.61
N ALA A 70 -4.12 5.81 23.21
CA ALA A 70 -3.93 6.59 24.43
C ALA A 70 -3.55 5.71 25.64
N GLU A 71 -4.14 4.53 25.75
CA GLU A 71 -3.78 3.54 26.79
C GLU A 71 -2.30 3.12 26.64
N ILE A 72 -1.90 2.69 25.44
CA ILE A 72 -0.52 2.26 25.18
C ILE A 72 0.48 3.38 25.42
N GLU A 73 0.13 4.60 25.07
CA GLU A 73 0.97 5.77 25.34
C GLU A 73 1.26 5.93 26.83
N GLN A 74 0.24 5.78 27.69
CA GLN A 74 0.41 5.81 29.15
C GLN A 74 1.23 4.61 29.67
N GLU A 75 1.01 3.41 29.12
CA GLU A 75 1.80 2.21 29.44
C GLU A 75 3.29 2.44 29.13
N ILE A 76 3.60 3.01 27.95
CA ILE A 76 4.97 3.34 27.56
C ILE A 76 5.59 4.37 28.51
N TYR A 77 4.87 5.45 28.85
CA TYR A 77 5.37 6.47 29.77
C TYR A 77 5.65 5.92 31.16
N ALA A 78 4.78 5.04 31.66
CA ALA A 78 5.01 4.35 32.93
C ALA A 78 6.27 3.47 32.90
N LEU A 79 6.51 2.74 31.81
CA LEU A 79 7.68 1.87 31.63
C LEU A 79 8.98 2.66 31.46
N VAL A 80 8.95 3.81 30.81
CA VAL A 80 10.12 4.69 30.60
C VAL A 80 10.37 5.59 31.81
N GLY A 81 9.30 5.98 32.51
CA GLY A 81 9.34 6.82 33.72
C GLY A 81 9.18 8.32 33.44
N TYR A 82 8.84 8.72 32.23
CA TYR A 82 8.52 10.11 31.87
C TYR A 82 7.76 10.19 30.55
N GLU A 83 7.05 11.30 30.32
CA GLU A 83 6.33 11.59 29.09
C GLU A 83 7.27 12.20 28.03
N PHE A 84 7.11 11.77 26.79
CA PHE A 84 7.85 12.26 25.63
C PHE A 84 7.06 12.07 24.33
N ASN A 85 7.47 12.73 23.26
CA ASN A 85 6.81 12.57 21.97
C ASN A 85 7.24 11.27 21.28
N LEU A 86 6.38 10.24 21.30
CA LEU A 86 6.58 8.93 20.65
C LEU A 86 6.77 9.03 19.13
N ASN A 87 6.24 10.09 18.51
CA ASN A 87 6.40 10.35 17.08
C ASN A 87 7.71 11.08 16.73
N SER A 88 8.50 11.47 17.74
CA SER A 88 9.83 12.06 17.56
C SER A 88 10.90 10.97 17.58
N PRO A 89 11.57 10.64 16.44
CA PRO A 89 12.63 9.63 16.42
C PRO A 89 13.77 9.95 17.39
N LYS A 90 14.04 11.24 17.62
CA LYS A 90 15.08 11.70 18.56
C LYS A 90 14.71 11.36 19.99
N GLN A 91 13.53 11.81 20.46
CA GLN A 91 13.08 11.57 21.84
C GLN A 91 12.88 10.07 22.12
N LEU A 92 12.35 9.35 21.16
CA LEU A 92 12.21 7.89 21.25
C LEU A 92 13.58 7.21 21.35
N GLY A 93 14.57 7.66 20.56
CA GLY A 93 15.93 7.16 20.64
C GLY A 93 16.58 7.43 22.01
N GLU A 94 16.40 8.62 22.57
CA GLU A 94 16.86 8.98 23.91
C GLU A 94 16.20 8.08 24.99
N ALA A 95 14.88 7.87 24.89
CA ALA A 95 14.15 7.01 25.81
C ALA A 95 14.66 5.55 25.78
N LEU A 96 14.82 4.98 24.59
CA LEU A 96 15.22 3.57 24.43
C LEU A 96 16.71 3.34 24.77
N PHE A 97 17.60 4.17 24.25
CA PHE A 97 19.04 3.89 24.29
C PHE A 97 19.78 4.61 25.43
N GLU A 98 19.29 5.75 25.88
CA GLU A 98 19.92 6.49 26.99
C GLU A 98 19.24 6.21 28.32
N LYS A 99 17.91 6.21 28.37
CA LYS A 99 17.16 5.95 29.61
C LYS A 99 17.07 4.47 29.94
N LEU A 100 16.53 3.66 29.02
CA LEU A 100 16.34 2.22 29.20
C LEU A 100 17.63 1.40 28.95
N LYS A 101 18.71 2.03 28.47
CA LYS A 101 20.01 1.41 28.21
C LYS A 101 19.96 0.21 27.28
N LEU A 102 19.00 0.19 26.34
CA LEU A 102 18.92 -0.89 25.36
C LEU A 102 20.12 -0.86 24.38
N PRO A 103 20.52 -2.02 23.83
CA PRO A 103 21.68 -2.07 22.95
C PRO A 103 21.42 -1.33 21.63
N ALA A 104 22.15 -0.27 21.36
CA ALA A 104 22.06 0.49 20.12
C ALA A 104 22.87 -0.19 19.01
N ARG A 105 22.21 -0.60 17.93
CA ARG A 105 22.89 -1.25 16.78
C ARG A 105 23.38 -0.26 15.71
N LYS A 106 22.72 0.89 15.55
CA LYS A 106 23.00 1.85 14.48
C LYS A 106 22.80 3.28 14.95
N LYS A 107 23.82 4.10 14.77
CA LYS A 107 23.69 5.55 14.88
C LYS A 107 23.58 6.17 13.48
N THR A 108 22.65 7.08 13.31
CA THR A 108 22.50 7.93 12.12
C THR A 108 23.18 9.29 12.37
N LYS A 109 23.30 10.13 11.34
CA LYS A 109 23.79 11.50 11.49
C LYS A 109 22.96 12.36 12.46
N SER A 110 21.69 11.99 12.65
CA SER A 110 20.72 12.70 13.51
C SER A 110 20.46 12.02 14.86
N GLY A 111 21.20 10.96 15.22
CA GLY A 111 21.03 10.23 16.47
C GLY A 111 20.85 8.72 16.29
N TYR A 112 20.09 8.10 17.19
CA TYR A 112 19.80 6.66 17.14
C TYR A 112 18.73 6.35 16.09
N SER A 113 18.93 5.26 15.33
CA SER A 113 17.85 4.74 14.47
C SER A 113 16.79 4.06 15.33
N THR A 114 15.53 4.40 15.06
CA THR A 114 14.34 3.79 15.64
C THR A 114 13.44 3.20 14.56
N ASP A 115 14.03 2.74 13.43
CA ASP A 115 13.27 2.09 12.36
C ASP A 115 12.67 0.74 12.82
N ALA A 116 11.75 0.20 12.01
CA ALA A 116 11.03 -1.02 12.36
C ALA A 116 11.99 -2.18 12.64
N GLN A 117 13.03 -2.37 11.81
CA GLN A 117 13.98 -3.47 11.98
C GLN A 117 14.77 -3.37 13.29
N VAL A 118 15.14 -2.14 13.70
CA VAL A 118 15.81 -1.90 14.97
C VAL A 118 14.88 -2.25 16.13
N LEU A 119 13.63 -1.76 16.11
CA LEU A 119 12.65 -2.04 17.16
C LEU A 119 12.30 -3.53 17.25
N GLU A 120 12.02 -4.19 16.14
CA GLU A 120 11.76 -5.64 16.08
C GLU A 120 12.92 -6.45 16.69
N SER A 121 14.17 -6.04 16.43
CA SER A 121 15.33 -6.70 17.02
C SER A 121 15.46 -6.53 18.55
N LEU A 122 14.74 -5.56 19.11
CA LEU A 122 14.71 -5.24 20.53
C LEU A 122 13.40 -5.67 21.22
N GLU A 123 12.42 -6.20 20.51
CA GLU A 123 11.09 -6.55 21.01
C GLU A 123 11.12 -7.39 22.30
N ASN A 124 12.02 -8.38 22.34
CA ASN A 124 12.17 -9.27 23.47
C ASN A 124 13.14 -8.75 24.57
N LYS A 125 13.60 -7.48 24.45
CA LYS A 125 14.56 -6.92 25.40
C LYS A 125 13.88 -6.06 26.49
N HIS A 126 12.73 -5.46 26.15
CA HIS A 126 12.00 -4.62 27.09
C HIS A 126 10.53 -4.49 26.69
N PRO A 127 9.55 -4.56 27.63
CA PRO A 127 8.13 -4.46 27.33
C PRO A 127 7.77 -3.21 26.51
N ALA A 128 8.32 -2.05 26.88
CA ALA A 128 8.07 -0.79 26.16
C ALA A 128 8.34 -0.87 24.66
N VAL A 129 9.23 -1.75 24.19
CA VAL A 129 9.51 -1.88 22.75
C VAL A 129 8.34 -2.51 22.02
N ARG A 130 7.71 -3.52 22.62
CA ARG A 130 6.49 -4.15 22.07
C ARG A 130 5.36 -3.13 22.01
N ASP A 131 5.17 -2.37 23.06
CA ASP A 131 4.12 -1.34 23.15
C ASP A 131 4.37 -0.23 22.11
N ILE A 132 5.63 0.17 21.89
CA ILE A 132 6.01 1.13 20.84
C ILE A 132 5.72 0.60 19.43
N LEU A 133 5.97 -0.68 19.16
CA LEU A 133 5.63 -1.32 17.87
C LEU A 133 4.12 -1.35 17.66
N GLU A 134 3.34 -1.70 18.69
CA GLU A 134 1.88 -1.66 18.66
C GLU A 134 1.39 -0.22 18.45
N TYR A 135 1.86 0.75 19.24
CA TYR A 135 1.54 2.17 19.10
C TYR A 135 1.73 2.67 17.67
N ARG A 136 2.88 2.38 17.06
CA ARG A 136 3.17 2.79 15.68
C ARG A 136 2.24 2.16 14.67
N THR A 137 1.92 0.88 14.85
CA THR A 137 1.01 0.15 13.97
C THR A 137 -0.39 0.75 14.02
N LEU A 138 -0.93 0.98 15.22
CA LEU A 138 -2.25 1.55 15.42
C LEU A 138 -2.33 3.01 14.98
N SER A 139 -1.32 3.81 15.31
CA SER A 139 -1.25 5.22 14.92
C SER A 139 -1.20 5.40 13.40
N LYS A 140 -0.41 4.58 12.70
CA LYS A 140 -0.37 4.57 11.23
C LYS A 140 -1.71 4.13 10.64
N LEU A 141 -2.31 3.08 11.20
CA LEU A 141 -3.60 2.57 10.72
C LEU A 141 -4.68 3.66 10.88
N ARG A 142 -4.79 4.26 12.06
CA ARG A 142 -5.74 5.33 12.33
C ARG A 142 -5.52 6.54 11.43
N SER A 143 -4.32 7.10 11.40
CA SER A 143 -4.05 8.33 10.65
C SER A 143 -4.20 8.16 9.14
N THR A 144 -3.76 7.03 8.59
CA THR A 144 -3.77 6.79 7.14
C THR A 144 -5.14 6.30 6.67
N TYR A 145 -5.73 5.33 7.37
CA TYR A 145 -6.91 4.63 6.86
C TYR A 145 -8.22 5.08 7.51
N CYS A 146 -8.22 5.55 8.77
CA CYS A 146 -9.44 6.14 9.33
C CYS A 146 -9.51 7.63 9.00
N ASP A 147 -8.61 8.43 9.58
CA ASP A 147 -8.64 9.90 9.42
C ASP A 147 -8.39 10.32 7.97
N GLY A 148 -7.52 9.60 7.25
CA GLY A 148 -7.21 9.84 5.85
C GLY A 148 -8.39 9.56 4.92
N LEU A 149 -9.04 8.40 5.07
CA LEU A 149 -10.17 8.04 4.22
C LEU A 149 -11.41 8.89 4.51
N LEU A 150 -11.70 9.20 5.78
CA LEU A 150 -12.84 10.06 6.15
C LEU A 150 -12.82 11.44 5.48
N LYS A 151 -11.63 11.96 5.18
CA LYS A 151 -11.45 13.27 4.51
C LYS A 151 -11.77 13.25 3.02
N VAL A 152 -11.70 12.07 2.39
CA VAL A 152 -11.84 11.91 0.93
C VAL A 152 -13.13 11.19 0.53
N ILE A 153 -13.99 10.87 1.50
CA ILE A 153 -15.33 10.35 1.22
C ILE A 153 -16.16 11.49 0.62
N GLY A 154 -16.65 11.29 -0.61
CA GLY A 154 -17.54 12.20 -1.28
C GLY A 154 -18.92 12.29 -0.61
N GLU A 155 -19.72 13.28 -1.02
CA GLU A 155 -21.09 13.47 -0.51
C GLU A 155 -22.00 12.25 -0.79
N ASP A 156 -21.68 11.48 -1.81
CA ASP A 156 -22.37 10.25 -2.19
C ASP A 156 -21.88 9.00 -1.41
N GLY A 157 -21.05 9.17 -0.38
CA GLY A 157 -20.53 8.10 0.46
C GLY A 157 -19.49 7.22 -0.23
N ARG A 158 -18.82 7.73 -1.28
CA ARG A 158 -17.86 6.94 -2.06
C ARG A 158 -16.45 7.53 -1.99
N ILE A 159 -15.47 6.66 -1.99
CA ILE A 159 -14.06 7.02 -2.13
C ILE A 159 -13.66 6.82 -3.59
N ARG A 160 -12.98 7.81 -4.13
CA ARG A 160 -12.41 7.80 -5.47
C ARG A 160 -10.90 7.95 -5.38
N SER A 161 -10.21 7.11 -6.09
CA SER A 161 -8.74 7.11 -6.15
C SER A 161 -8.31 7.38 -7.59
N THR A 162 -7.20 8.04 -7.77
CA THR A 162 -6.59 8.18 -9.09
C THR A 162 -5.81 6.90 -9.43
N LEU A 163 -6.06 6.35 -10.61
CA LEU A 163 -5.44 5.13 -11.12
C LEU A 163 -4.42 5.47 -12.21
N ASN A 164 -3.14 5.38 -11.88
CA ASN A 164 -2.05 5.82 -12.77
C ASN A 164 -1.51 4.67 -13.61
N GLN A 165 -1.54 4.82 -14.95
CA GLN A 165 -1.00 3.84 -15.90
C GLN A 165 0.51 3.97 -16.12
N THR A 166 1.09 5.16 -15.91
CA THR A 166 2.45 5.51 -16.35
C THR A 166 3.49 5.55 -15.24
N GLU A 167 3.10 5.35 -13.98
CA GLU A 167 3.97 5.51 -12.83
C GLU A 167 4.91 4.31 -12.58
N THR A 168 4.50 3.10 -13.02
CA THR A 168 5.28 1.90 -12.77
C THR A 168 6.05 1.45 -14.02
N ARG A 169 7.26 0.95 -13.82
CA ARG A 169 8.07 0.37 -14.93
C ARG A 169 7.62 -1.02 -15.35
N THR A 170 6.77 -1.66 -14.55
CA THR A 170 6.35 -3.05 -14.74
C THR A 170 5.03 -3.19 -15.47
N GLY A 171 4.38 -2.07 -15.84
CA GLY A 171 3.02 -2.08 -16.41
C GLY A 171 1.90 -2.28 -15.38
N ARG A 172 2.22 -2.30 -14.07
CA ARG A 172 1.19 -2.30 -13.03
C ARG A 172 0.54 -0.93 -12.92
N ILE A 173 -0.74 -0.90 -12.54
CA ILE A 173 -1.44 0.33 -12.19
C ILE A 173 -1.11 0.69 -10.76
N SER A 174 -0.82 1.96 -10.47
CA SER A 174 -0.71 2.48 -9.11
C SER A 174 -1.95 3.29 -8.73
N SER A 175 -2.21 3.38 -7.43
CA SER A 175 -3.36 4.10 -6.87
C SER A 175 -2.86 5.23 -5.98
N THR A 176 -3.41 6.44 -6.16
CA THR A 176 -3.06 7.63 -5.37
C THR A 176 -4.32 8.43 -5.02
N GLU A 177 -4.26 9.20 -3.96
CA GLU A 177 -5.26 10.16 -3.52
C GLU A 177 -6.70 9.63 -3.36
N PRO A 178 -6.91 8.59 -2.52
CA PRO A 178 -5.99 7.89 -1.63
C PRO A 178 -5.35 6.65 -2.28
N ASN A 179 -4.21 6.18 -1.75
CA ASN A 179 -3.65 4.90 -2.16
C ASN A 179 -4.43 3.74 -1.51
N LEU A 180 -5.36 3.14 -2.24
CA LEU A 180 -6.18 2.02 -1.78
C LEU A 180 -5.44 0.67 -1.84
N GLN A 181 -4.34 0.57 -2.60
CA GLN A 181 -3.55 -0.65 -2.72
C GLN A 181 -2.73 -0.98 -1.47
N ASN A 182 -2.50 0.01 -0.61
CA ASN A 182 -1.72 -0.14 0.62
C ASN A 182 -2.55 -0.55 1.85
N ILE A 183 -3.86 -0.77 1.71
CA ILE A 183 -4.70 -1.26 2.81
C ILE A 183 -4.18 -2.65 3.23
N PRO A 184 -3.80 -2.85 4.51
CA PRO A 184 -3.20 -4.11 4.93
C PRO A 184 -4.15 -5.29 4.70
N VAL A 185 -3.63 -6.39 4.16
CA VAL A 185 -4.42 -7.61 3.86
C VAL A 185 -4.22 -8.67 4.95
N ARG A 186 -2.99 -8.82 5.42
CA ARG A 186 -2.59 -9.95 6.28
C ARG A 186 -2.88 -9.72 7.76
N SER A 187 -2.83 -8.47 8.23
CA SER A 187 -3.06 -8.16 9.63
C SER A 187 -4.55 -8.25 9.99
N PRO A 188 -4.91 -8.65 11.23
CA PRO A 188 -6.30 -8.66 11.70
C PRO A 188 -6.95 -7.28 11.54
N LEU A 189 -6.26 -6.21 11.95
CA LEU A 189 -6.75 -4.83 11.85
C LEU A 189 -6.97 -4.37 10.40
N GLY A 190 -6.11 -4.80 9.47
CA GLY A 190 -6.30 -4.52 8.05
C GLY A 190 -7.54 -5.22 7.49
N ARG A 191 -7.82 -6.44 7.94
CA ARG A 191 -9.06 -7.15 7.58
C ARG A 191 -10.31 -6.44 8.11
N GLU A 192 -10.25 -5.86 9.31
CA GLU A 192 -11.35 -5.04 9.85
C GLU A 192 -11.59 -3.81 8.95
N MET A 193 -10.52 -3.08 8.57
CA MET A 193 -10.64 -1.94 7.65
C MET A 193 -11.33 -2.28 6.33
N ARG A 194 -11.08 -3.47 5.78
CA ARG A 194 -11.69 -3.90 4.52
C ARG A 194 -13.19 -4.11 4.61
N LYS A 195 -13.73 -4.42 5.79
CA LYS A 195 -15.17 -4.58 6.00
C LYS A 195 -15.97 -3.29 5.76
N PHE A 196 -15.32 -2.13 5.87
CA PHE A 196 -15.95 -0.83 5.63
C PHE A 196 -16.09 -0.49 4.14
N PHE A 197 -15.48 -1.25 3.23
CA PHE A 197 -15.77 -1.17 1.80
C PHE A 197 -16.97 -2.04 1.52
N VAL A 198 -18.09 -1.40 1.17
CA VAL A 198 -19.38 -2.05 1.07
C VAL A 198 -19.96 -1.95 -0.34
N ALA A 199 -20.86 -2.87 -0.69
CA ALA A 199 -21.67 -2.72 -1.89
C ALA A 199 -22.80 -1.71 -1.62
N ARG A 200 -23.25 -0.98 -2.64
CA ARG A 200 -24.47 -0.20 -2.57
C ARG A 200 -25.68 -1.13 -2.50
N ASP A 201 -26.82 -0.62 -2.05
CA ASP A 201 -28.05 -1.36 -1.96
C ASP A 201 -28.42 -2.04 -3.28
N GLY A 202 -28.74 -3.32 -3.22
CA GLY A 202 -29.07 -4.14 -4.39
C GLY A 202 -27.88 -4.64 -5.21
N TYR A 203 -26.65 -4.41 -4.75
CA TYR A 203 -25.41 -4.86 -5.38
C TYR A 203 -24.59 -5.73 -4.44
N VAL A 204 -23.63 -6.44 -5.01
CA VAL A 204 -22.63 -7.22 -4.28
C VAL A 204 -21.22 -6.79 -4.72
N LEU A 205 -20.24 -6.95 -3.84
CA LEU A 205 -18.83 -6.88 -4.23
C LEU A 205 -18.43 -8.23 -4.84
N VAL A 206 -17.79 -8.17 -5.99
CA VAL A 206 -17.21 -9.35 -6.65
C VAL A 206 -15.70 -9.19 -6.62
N ASP A 207 -15.02 -10.19 -6.08
CA ASP A 207 -13.57 -10.30 -6.10
C ASP A 207 -13.17 -11.40 -7.09
N ALA A 208 -12.33 -11.05 -8.06
CA ALA A 208 -11.81 -11.98 -9.05
C ALA A 208 -10.33 -11.68 -9.29
N ASP A 209 -9.47 -12.63 -8.97
CA ASP A 209 -8.03 -12.52 -9.10
C ASP A 209 -7.43 -13.72 -9.84
N TYR A 210 -6.41 -13.45 -10.63
CA TYR A 210 -5.63 -14.50 -11.28
C TYR A 210 -4.67 -15.15 -10.26
N SER A 211 -4.87 -16.44 -10.02
CA SER A 211 -3.97 -17.20 -9.14
C SER A 211 -2.58 -17.30 -9.74
N GLN A 212 -1.60 -16.67 -9.07
CA GLN A 212 -0.15 -16.75 -9.37
C GLN A 212 0.20 -16.43 -10.83
N ILE A 213 -0.43 -15.42 -11.42
CA ILE A 213 -0.33 -15.13 -12.86
C ILE A 213 1.13 -14.92 -13.31
N GLU A 214 1.96 -14.22 -12.52
CA GLU A 214 3.36 -13.97 -12.86
C GLU A 214 4.14 -15.28 -12.97
N LEU A 215 3.92 -16.23 -12.05
CA LEU A 215 4.59 -17.54 -12.10
C LEU A 215 4.08 -18.40 -13.25
N ARG A 216 2.80 -18.30 -13.63
CA ARG A 216 2.26 -18.98 -14.82
C ARG A 216 2.87 -18.44 -16.10
N VAL A 217 3.00 -17.13 -16.22
CA VAL A 217 3.69 -16.47 -17.33
C VAL A 217 5.16 -16.86 -17.37
N LEU A 218 5.83 -16.89 -16.21
CA LEU A 218 7.22 -17.34 -16.11
C LEU A 218 7.39 -18.79 -16.57
N ALA A 219 6.53 -19.69 -16.13
CA ALA A 219 6.52 -21.10 -16.55
C ALA A 219 6.37 -21.23 -18.07
N HIS A 220 5.47 -20.43 -18.67
CA HIS A 220 5.28 -20.40 -20.11
C HIS A 220 6.50 -19.90 -20.88
N ILE A 221 7.08 -18.78 -20.46
CA ILE A 221 8.24 -18.15 -21.14
C ILE A 221 9.49 -19.01 -20.98
N SER A 222 9.74 -19.55 -19.78
CA SER A 222 10.92 -20.38 -19.50
C SER A 222 10.84 -21.77 -20.11
N GLY A 223 9.62 -22.27 -20.35
CA GLY A 223 9.39 -23.66 -20.76
C GLY A 223 9.72 -24.69 -19.67
N ASP A 224 9.84 -24.27 -18.41
CA ASP A 224 10.15 -25.14 -17.28
C ASP A 224 9.07 -26.20 -17.08
N GLN A 225 9.43 -27.46 -17.29
CA GLN A 225 8.48 -28.58 -17.27
C GLN A 225 7.93 -28.86 -15.88
N ASN A 226 8.71 -28.59 -14.81
CA ASN A 226 8.25 -28.80 -13.44
C ASN A 226 7.19 -27.75 -13.08
N MET A 227 7.46 -26.48 -13.41
CA MET A 227 6.48 -25.40 -13.20
C MET A 227 5.20 -25.66 -14.02
N ILE A 228 5.33 -25.99 -15.33
CA ILE A 228 4.19 -26.24 -16.20
C ILE A 228 3.36 -27.41 -15.66
N LYS A 229 4.00 -28.50 -15.24
CA LYS A 229 3.32 -29.66 -14.66
C LYS A 229 2.59 -29.28 -13.36
N ALA A 230 3.26 -28.58 -12.44
CA ALA A 230 2.65 -28.15 -11.18
C ALA A 230 1.37 -27.35 -11.39
N PHE A 231 1.37 -26.41 -12.35
CA PHE A 231 0.19 -25.63 -12.69
C PHE A 231 -0.92 -26.43 -13.37
N ASN A 232 -0.59 -27.38 -14.25
CA ASN A 232 -1.57 -28.25 -14.89
C ASN A 232 -2.23 -29.20 -13.89
N ASP A 233 -1.45 -29.69 -12.91
CA ASP A 233 -1.92 -30.60 -11.85
C ASP A 233 -2.61 -29.82 -10.70
N ASN A 234 -2.76 -28.49 -10.80
CA ASN A 234 -3.25 -27.61 -9.73
C ASN A 234 -2.51 -27.78 -8.40
N THR A 235 -1.22 -28.13 -8.46
CA THR A 235 -0.38 -28.25 -7.27
C THR A 235 0.20 -26.87 -6.93
N ASP A 236 0.25 -26.54 -5.63
CA ASP A 236 0.88 -25.29 -5.21
C ASP A 236 2.40 -25.35 -5.44
N ILE A 237 2.88 -24.48 -6.35
CA ILE A 237 4.29 -24.42 -6.74
C ILE A 237 5.21 -24.11 -5.56
N HIS A 238 4.74 -23.36 -4.56
CA HIS A 238 5.53 -23.09 -3.36
C HIS A 238 5.74 -24.34 -2.53
N THR A 239 4.73 -25.19 -2.44
CA THR A 239 4.82 -26.51 -1.78
C THR A 239 5.75 -27.43 -2.54
N VAL A 240 5.66 -27.49 -3.88
CA VAL A 240 6.58 -28.28 -4.70
C VAL A 240 8.02 -27.83 -4.52
N THR A 241 8.26 -26.53 -4.63
CA THR A 241 9.63 -25.98 -4.45
C THR A 241 10.16 -26.23 -3.04
N ALA A 242 9.33 -26.05 -2.01
CA ALA A 242 9.73 -26.30 -0.63
C ALA A 242 10.08 -27.80 -0.42
N SER A 243 9.26 -28.69 -0.97
CA SER A 243 9.52 -30.15 -0.92
C SER A 243 10.86 -30.52 -1.58
N GLU A 244 11.16 -29.95 -2.74
CA GLU A 244 12.42 -30.17 -3.44
C GLU A 244 13.64 -29.58 -2.69
N VAL A 245 13.49 -28.36 -2.13
CA VAL A 245 14.59 -27.68 -1.43
C VAL A 245 14.90 -28.30 -0.06
N PHE A 246 13.87 -28.75 0.65
CA PHE A 246 14.02 -29.31 1.99
C PHE A 246 14.02 -30.85 2.03
N ASP A 247 13.92 -31.49 0.88
CA ASP A 247 13.91 -32.96 0.72
C ASP A 247 12.83 -33.63 1.59
N MET A 248 11.59 -33.04 1.58
CA MET A 248 10.43 -33.46 2.38
C MET A 248 9.28 -33.95 1.50
#